data_88ba580a96a8436bba336f8718d1433c
#
_entry.id   88ba580a96a8436bba336f8718d1433c
#
_cell.length_a   1.000
_cell.length_b   1.000
_cell.length_c   1.000
_cell.angle_alpha   90.00
_cell.angle_beta   90.00
_cell.angle_gamma   90.00
#
_symmetry.space_group_name_H-M   'P 1'
#
loop_
_entity.id
_entity.type
_entity.pdbx_description
1 polymer ?
#
loop_
_entity_poly.entity_id
_entity_poly.type
_entity_poly.pdbx_seq_one_letter_code
_entity_poly.pdbx_strand_id
1 'polypeptide(L)'
;MNQEHDIVEAQHKINLMLESKKSITLLLVGRTGVGKSSTINSLLGASVAPVGKFKPTTMSVASYLHQHGGLQYRVVDTPGLCDDLPEAGNDQRYLAAMRETSGPVDCLLFVTELDATRVSSDERRGIRMLTEAFGASIWENALIIFTRADKVGADDFESDLKERTGLIREVIAAYAPLHATYVPPVAVSNTSDKLPNGRAWLGELFTQILMRLRHDATVPFLHSMRQDVGIDRPKAETKPSSRAEDPEGETKQTRSGAGPEKPRIDLNKEQQEKVKKTVWDRILNGAAAGATLGAKIGKPLGKFGESIGAAVGAIGGGLLGWLF
;
A
#
# COMPACT_ATOMS: atom_id res chain seq x y z
N MET A 1 18.72 -30.56 6.72
CA MET A 1 18.96 -29.14 6.54
C MET A 1 18.38 -28.45 7.76
N ASN A 2 19.19 -27.69 8.51
CA ASN A 2 18.86 -27.25 9.87
C ASN A 2 17.90 -26.05 9.82
N GLN A 3 16.71 -26.20 10.41
CA GLN A 3 15.73 -25.12 10.58
C GLN A 3 16.33 -23.86 11.21
N GLU A 4 17.28 -24.00 12.13
CA GLU A 4 17.99 -22.86 12.73
C GLU A 4 18.83 -22.08 11.72
N HIS A 5 19.47 -22.74 10.77
CA HIS A 5 20.27 -22.07 9.73
C HIS A 5 19.40 -21.23 8.81
N ASP A 6 18.24 -21.77 8.39
CA ASP A 6 17.30 -21.08 7.51
C ASP A 6 16.69 -19.82 8.18
N ILE A 7 16.45 -19.88 9.50
CA ILE A 7 15.97 -18.74 10.31
C ILE A 7 17.03 -17.63 10.37
N VAL A 8 18.28 -17.98 10.67
CA VAL A 8 19.38 -17.01 10.77
C VAL A 8 19.63 -16.33 9.42
N GLU A 9 19.57 -17.08 8.31
CA GLU A 9 19.72 -16.52 6.97
C GLU A 9 18.56 -15.56 6.62
N ALA A 10 17.31 -15.94 6.92
CA ALA A 10 16.16 -15.08 6.70
C ALA A 10 16.24 -13.79 7.51
N GLN A 11 16.66 -13.87 8.78
CA GLN A 11 16.84 -12.72 9.65
C GLN A 11 17.94 -11.78 9.16
N HIS A 12 19.04 -12.34 8.67
CA HIS A 12 20.11 -11.55 8.05
C HIS A 12 19.60 -10.80 6.79
N LYS A 13 18.85 -11.47 5.92
CA LYS A 13 18.24 -10.83 4.72
C LYS A 13 17.29 -9.70 5.10
N ILE A 14 16.44 -9.91 6.11
CA ILE A 14 15.52 -8.87 6.62
C ILE A 14 16.31 -7.65 7.09
N ASN A 15 17.35 -7.85 7.91
CA ASN A 15 18.18 -6.75 8.39
C ASN A 15 18.83 -5.97 7.24
N LEU A 16 19.37 -6.66 6.26
CA LEU A 16 19.94 -6.02 5.05
C LEU A 16 18.88 -5.19 4.29
N MET A 17 17.65 -5.70 4.15
CA MET A 17 16.56 -4.95 3.50
C MET A 17 16.19 -3.69 4.30
N LEU A 18 16.10 -3.79 5.62
CA LEU A 18 15.80 -2.66 6.51
C LEU A 18 16.93 -1.60 6.53
N GLU A 19 18.17 -2.03 6.39
CA GLU A 19 19.33 -1.14 6.35
C GLU A 19 19.49 -0.45 4.98
N SER A 20 19.24 -1.17 3.90
CA SER A 20 19.45 -0.68 2.53
C SER A 20 18.38 0.30 2.05
N LYS A 21 17.12 0.15 2.53
CA LYS A 21 15.97 0.96 2.08
C LYS A 21 15.48 1.86 3.20
N LYS A 22 15.81 3.15 3.15
CA LYS A 22 15.43 4.14 4.16
C LYS A 22 14.27 5.04 3.75
N SER A 23 13.86 4.97 2.49
CA SER A 23 12.73 5.75 1.98
C SER A 23 11.90 4.98 0.96
N ILE A 24 10.60 5.28 0.93
CA ILE A 24 9.63 4.76 -0.04
C ILE A 24 8.97 5.94 -0.75
N THR A 25 8.92 5.89 -2.07
CA THR A 25 8.26 6.89 -2.91
C THR A 25 6.91 6.37 -3.39
N LEU A 26 5.83 7.04 -2.96
CA LEU A 26 4.46 6.80 -3.42
C LEU A 26 4.07 7.93 -4.38
N LEU A 27 3.83 7.60 -5.64
CA LEU A 27 3.41 8.56 -6.66
C LEU A 27 1.89 8.55 -6.79
N LEU A 28 1.25 9.68 -6.46
CA LEU A 28 -0.21 9.85 -6.57
C LEU A 28 -0.55 10.61 -7.84
N VAL A 29 -1.37 9.99 -8.68
CA VAL A 29 -1.84 10.58 -9.93
C VAL A 29 -3.35 10.49 -10.03
N GLY A 30 -3.99 11.54 -10.48
CA GLY A 30 -5.44 11.66 -10.66
C GLY A 30 -5.85 13.11 -10.67
N ARG A 31 -7.10 13.38 -11.07
CA ARG A 31 -7.66 14.74 -11.14
C ARG A 31 -7.63 15.43 -9.78
N THR A 32 -7.64 16.76 -9.82
CA THR A 32 -7.78 17.56 -8.59
C THR A 32 -9.14 17.26 -7.94
N GLY A 33 -9.12 17.07 -6.61
CA GLY A 33 -10.35 16.82 -5.84
C GLY A 33 -10.86 15.37 -5.82
N VAL A 34 -10.21 14.42 -6.52
CA VAL A 34 -10.64 13.00 -6.52
C VAL A 34 -10.31 12.26 -5.21
N GLY A 35 -9.63 12.87 -4.24
CA GLY A 35 -9.37 12.26 -2.92
C GLY A 35 -7.97 11.67 -2.74
N LYS A 36 -6.98 11.99 -3.60
CA LYS A 36 -5.58 11.52 -3.49
C LYS A 36 -4.99 11.74 -2.10
N SER A 37 -4.96 12.99 -1.64
CA SER A 37 -4.40 13.37 -0.34
C SER A 37 -5.14 12.72 0.83
N SER A 38 -6.47 12.63 0.76
CA SER A 38 -7.27 11.98 1.81
C SER A 38 -6.94 10.49 1.92
N THR A 39 -6.81 9.79 0.79
CA THR A 39 -6.51 8.35 0.76
C THR A 39 -5.14 8.05 1.36
N ILE A 40 -4.10 8.81 0.99
CA ILE A 40 -2.76 8.59 1.54
C ILE A 40 -2.67 8.98 3.03
N ASN A 41 -3.36 10.03 3.44
CA ASN A 41 -3.43 10.43 4.84
C ASN A 41 -4.12 9.36 5.70
N SER A 42 -5.17 8.72 5.18
CA SER A 42 -5.83 7.59 5.84
C SER A 42 -4.88 6.38 5.95
N LEU A 43 -4.10 6.07 4.93
CA LEU A 43 -3.12 4.99 4.97
C LEU A 43 -2.04 5.25 6.03
N LEU A 44 -1.45 6.44 6.04
CA LEU A 44 -0.34 6.77 6.93
C LEU A 44 -0.80 7.22 8.35
N GLY A 45 -2.12 7.39 8.55
CA GLY A 45 -2.67 7.82 9.84
C GLY A 45 -2.27 9.24 10.26
N ALA A 46 -1.85 10.07 9.30
CA ALA A 46 -1.33 11.40 9.55
C ALA A 46 -1.69 12.35 8.40
N SER A 47 -1.76 13.65 8.68
CA SER A 47 -1.96 14.68 7.66
C SER A 47 -0.63 14.97 6.92
N VAL A 48 -0.27 14.09 6.00
CA VAL A 48 0.99 14.14 5.23
C VAL A 48 0.84 15.07 4.01
N ALA A 49 -0.22 14.86 3.24
CA ALA A 49 -0.54 15.67 2.08
C ALA A 49 -1.71 16.62 2.38
N PRO A 50 -1.63 17.90 1.99
CA PRO A 50 -2.72 18.86 2.22
C PRO A 50 -4.02 18.38 1.59
N VAL A 51 -5.11 18.45 2.34
CA VAL A 51 -6.46 18.20 1.85
C VAL A 51 -7.16 19.54 1.64
N GLY A 52 -7.51 19.88 0.41
CA GLY A 52 -8.19 21.15 0.13
C GLY A 52 -8.85 21.18 -1.25
N LYS A 53 -9.84 22.09 -1.38
CA LYS A 53 -10.58 22.33 -2.64
C LYS A 53 -9.96 23.46 -3.49
N PHE A 54 -8.71 23.82 -3.24
CA PHE A 54 -8.10 24.95 -3.93
C PHE A 54 -7.80 24.61 -5.39
N LYS A 55 -8.14 25.54 -6.28
CA LYS A 55 -7.78 25.46 -7.70
C LYS A 55 -6.26 25.37 -7.80
N PRO A 56 -5.71 24.42 -8.55
CA PRO A 56 -4.28 24.42 -8.83
C PRO A 56 -3.95 25.71 -9.58
N THR A 57 -3.22 26.59 -8.92
CA THR A 57 -2.73 27.85 -9.53
C THR A 57 -1.43 27.64 -10.28
N THR A 58 -0.80 26.48 -10.13
CA THR A 58 0.48 26.15 -10.76
C THR A 58 0.56 24.65 -11.05
N MET A 59 1.11 24.32 -12.24
CA MET A 59 1.46 22.94 -12.64
C MET A 59 2.73 22.47 -11.91
N SER A 60 2.77 22.52 -10.60
CA SER A 60 3.94 22.09 -9.85
C SER A 60 3.70 20.72 -9.21
N VAL A 61 4.57 19.77 -9.54
CA VAL A 61 4.63 18.48 -8.83
C VAL A 61 5.06 18.77 -7.40
N ALA A 62 4.27 18.35 -6.42
CA ALA A 62 4.54 18.54 -5.01
C ALA A 62 5.08 17.25 -4.39
N SER A 63 6.07 17.40 -3.50
CA SER A 63 6.62 16.27 -2.74
C SER A 63 6.53 16.55 -1.26
N TYR A 64 5.94 15.62 -0.51
CA TYR A 64 5.79 15.68 0.93
C TYR A 64 6.60 14.56 1.57
N LEU A 65 7.37 14.89 2.60
CA LEU A 65 8.15 13.91 3.36
C LEU A 65 7.48 13.65 4.70
N HIS A 66 7.33 12.39 5.04
CA HIS A 66 6.77 11.95 6.32
C HIS A 66 7.59 10.81 6.91
N GLN A 67 7.86 10.87 8.20
CA GLN A 67 8.54 9.79 8.93
C GLN A 67 7.50 8.96 9.66
N HIS A 68 7.51 7.65 9.41
CA HIS A 68 6.61 6.71 10.08
C HIS A 68 7.32 5.39 10.35
N GLY A 69 7.29 4.92 11.58
CA GLY A 69 7.89 3.63 11.97
C GLY A 69 9.37 3.46 11.60
N GLY A 70 10.15 4.55 11.58
CA GLY A 70 11.58 4.54 11.21
C GLY A 70 11.85 4.61 9.71
N LEU A 71 10.82 4.67 8.86
CA LEU A 71 10.91 4.77 7.40
C LEU A 71 10.46 6.14 6.92
N GLN A 72 11.17 6.72 5.95
CA GLN A 72 10.74 7.96 5.30
C GLN A 72 9.81 7.67 4.13
N TYR A 73 8.64 8.28 4.13
CA TYR A 73 7.71 8.29 3.01
C TYR A 73 7.88 9.58 2.22
N ARG A 74 8.11 9.43 0.93
CA ARG A 74 8.03 10.52 -0.04
C ARG A 74 6.71 10.35 -0.78
N VAL A 75 5.76 11.23 -0.50
CA VAL A 75 4.48 11.28 -1.19
C VAL A 75 4.57 12.34 -2.28
N VAL A 76 4.53 11.92 -3.54
CA VAL A 76 4.58 12.82 -4.69
C VAL A 76 3.19 12.97 -5.25
N ASP A 77 2.62 14.15 -5.12
CA ASP A 77 1.32 14.52 -5.69
C ASP A 77 1.51 15.27 -7.00
N THR A 78 0.76 14.88 -8.01
CA THR A 78 0.82 15.45 -9.35
C THR A 78 -0.47 16.22 -9.64
N PRO A 79 -0.66 17.42 -9.07
CA PRO A 79 -1.80 18.25 -9.39
C PRO A 79 -1.77 18.63 -10.87
N GLY A 80 -2.90 18.56 -11.54
CA GLY A 80 -3.03 19.00 -12.92
C GLY A 80 -2.61 18.01 -14.01
N LEU A 81 -2.03 16.84 -13.69
CA LEU A 81 -1.70 15.84 -14.71
C LEU A 81 -2.96 15.34 -15.44
N CYS A 82 -4.05 15.26 -14.70
CA CYS A 82 -5.35 14.87 -15.19
C CYS A 82 -6.35 16.05 -15.16
N ASP A 83 -5.90 17.30 -15.24
CA ASP A 83 -6.77 18.48 -15.32
C ASP A 83 -6.64 19.13 -16.70
N ASP A 84 -7.74 19.66 -17.23
CA ASP A 84 -7.74 20.39 -18.50
C ASP A 84 -6.87 21.63 -18.41
N LEU A 85 -5.68 21.57 -19.00
CA LEU A 85 -4.78 22.70 -19.13
C LEU A 85 -4.62 23.06 -20.61
N PRO A 86 -4.92 24.32 -21.00
CA PRO A 86 -5.06 24.70 -22.41
C PRO A 86 -3.75 24.86 -23.17
N GLU A 87 -2.58 24.56 -22.59
CA GLU A 87 -1.30 24.83 -23.24
C GLU A 87 -0.61 23.57 -23.78
N ALA A 88 -0.73 23.38 -25.08
CA ALA A 88 0.13 22.49 -25.86
C ALA A 88 1.59 22.97 -25.72
N GLY A 89 2.47 22.14 -25.14
CA GLY A 89 3.90 22.41 -24.98
C GLY A 89 4.42 22.25 -23.55
N ASN A 90 3.56 22.22 -22.55
CA ASN A 90 3.96 22.03 -21.15
C ASN A 90 4.15 20.55 -20.75
N ASP A 91 3.65 19.60 -21.54
CA ASP A 91 3.72 18.17 -21.19
C ASP A 91 5.15 17.70 -20.93
N GLN A 92 6.11 18.05 -21.80
CA GLN A 92 7.50 17.61 -21.62
C GLN A 92 8.17 18.22 -20.38
N ARG A 93 7.90 19.50 -20.09
CA ARG A 93 8.42 20.13 -18.87
C ARG A 93 7.81 19.50 -17.62
N TYR A 94 6.52 19.20 -17.66
CA TYR A 94 5.83 18.53 -16.58
C TYR A 94 6.35 17.09 -16.36
N LEU A 95 6.57 16.34 -17.43
CA LEU A 95 7.17 15.00 -17.39
C LEU A 95 8.59 15.04 -16.78
N ALA A 96 9.39 16.02 -17.16
CA ALA A 96 10.72 16.21 -16.60
C ALA A 96 10.66 16.54 -15.10
N ALA A 97 9.81 17.49 -14.70
CA ALA A 97 9.60 17.85 -13.29
C ALA A 97 9.09 16.67 -12.46
N MET A 98 8.19 15.85 -13.02
CA MET A 98 7.67 14.66 -12.36
C MET A 98 8.77 13.63 -12.12
N ARG A 99 9.62 13.33 -13.11
CA ARG A 99 10.76 12.42 -12.97
C ARG A 99 11.77 12.92 -11.95
N GLU A 100 12.11 14.20 -12.00
CA GLU A 100 13.07 14.85 -11.09
C GLU A 100 12.55 14.84 -9.64
N THR A 101 11.28 15.21 -9.44
CA THR A 101 10.68 15.32 -8.10
C THR A 101 10.44 13.92 -7.48
N SER A 102 10.01 12.93 -8.27
CA SER A 102 9.71 11.60 -7.74
C SER A 102 10.96 10.76 -7.49
N GLY A 103 11.98 10.89 -8.35
CA GLY A 103 13.06 9.90 -8.38
C GLY A 103 12.51 8.49 -8.70
N PRO A 104 13.14 7.43 -8.18
CA PRO A 104 12.62 6.07 -8.32
C PRO A 104 11.27 5.91 -7.59
N VAL A 105 10.22 5.53 -8.32
CA VAL A 105 8.88 5.29 -7.78
C VAL A 105 8.79 3.86 -7.25
N ASP A 106 8.37 3.68 -6.01
CA ASP A 106 8.18 2.36 -5.40
C ASP A 106 6.76 1.83 -5.58
N CYS A 107 5.76 2.72 -5.63
CA CYS A 107 4.39 2.37 -5.96
C CYS A 107 3.66 3.56 -6.60
N LEU A 108 2.95 3.29 -7.70
CA LEU A 108 2.06 4.23 -8.36
C LEU A 108 0.62 4.01 -7.87
N LEU A 109 -0.02 5.08 -7.40
CA LEU A 109 -1.43 5.11 -7.03
C LEU A 109 -2.18 5.97 -8.05
N PHE A 110 -2.81 5.33 -9.04
CA PHE A 110 -3.67 6.01 -10.01
C PHE A 110 -5.06 6.16 -9.41
N VAL A 111 -5.41 7.37 -9.00
CA VAL A 111 -6.62 7.67 -8.22
C VAL A 111 -7.69 8.27 -9.12
N THR A 112 -8.86 7.63 -9.15
CA THR A 112 -10.04 8.07 -9.90
C THR A 112 -11.31 7.80 -9.09
N GLU A 113 -12.46 8.26 -9.59
CA GLU A 113 -13.75 8.11 -8.92
C GLU A 113 -14.47 6.85 -9.39
N LEU A 114 -15.09 6.10 -8.49
CA LEU A 114 -15.86 4.90 -8.81
C LEU A 114 -17.18 5.26 -9.49
N ASP A 115 -17.82 6.34 -9.04
CA ASP A 115 -19.10 6.82 -9.55
C ASP A 115 -19.03 7.48 -10.92
N ALA A 116 -17.84 7.53 -11.56
CA ALA A 116 -17.67 8.03 -12.92
C ALA A 116 -18.02 6.96 -13.97
N THR A 117 -18.97 7.25 -14.84
CA THR A 117 -19.48 6.29 -15.85
C THR A 117 -18.59 6.15 -17.10
N ARG A 118 -17.61 7.02 -17.28
CA ARG A 118 -16.73 7.04 -18.48
C ARG A 118 -15.30 7.38 -18.09
N VAL A 119 -14.34 6.93 -18.89
CA VAL A 119 -12.96 7.41 -18.78
C VAL A 119 -12.87 8.78 -19.45
N SER A 120 -12.51 9.79 -18.68
CA SER A 120 -12.35 11.16 -19.16
C SER A 120 -11.12 11.32 -20.07
N SER A 121 -11.09 12.42 -20.84
CA SER A 121 -9.89 12.83 -21.60
C SER A 121 -8.68 12.98 -20.72
N ASP A 122 -8.88 13.51 -19.52
CA ASP A 122 -7.84 13.79 -18.52
C ASP A 122 -7.21 12.49 -17.97
N GLU A 123 -8.05 11.49 -17.67
CA GLU A 123 -7.55 10.16 -17.23
C GLU A 123 -6.75 9.49 -18.35
N ARG A 124 -7.22 9.56 -19.60
CA ARG A 124 -6.50 9.03 -20.76
C ARG A 124 -5.14 9.73 -20.93
N ARG A 125 -5.13 11.07 -20.85
CA ARG A 125 -3.90 11.87 -20.91
C ARG A 125 -2.96 11.51 -19.77
N GLY A 126 -3.45 11.42 -18.53
CA GLY A 126 -2.65 11.04 -17.36
C GLY A 126 -1.99 9.66 -17.51
N ILE A 127 -2.74 8.65 -17.98
CA ILE A 127 -2.22 7.30 -18.25
C ILE A 127 -1.11 7.33 -19.31
N ARG A 128 -1.35 8.04 -20.43
CA ARG A 128 -0.36 8.23 -21.47
C ARG A 128 0.91 8.87 -20.94
N MET A 129 0.79 10.01 -20.27
CA MET A 129 1.91 10.77 -19.72
C MET A 129 2.72 9.99 -18.68
N LEU A 130 2.07 9.22 -17.81
CA LEU A 130 2.76 8.31 -16.87
C LEU A 130 3.61 7.28 -17.61
N THR A 131 3.04 6.66 -18.63
CA THR A 131 3.76 5.65 -19.42
C THR A 131 4.91 6.26 -20.20
N GLU A 132 4.77 7.47 -20.75
CA GLU A 132 5.85 8.23 -21.39
C GLU A 132 6.93 8.66 -20.39
N ALA A 133 6.55 9.04 -19.15
CA ALA A 133 7.49 9.48 -18.13
C ALA A 133 8.36 8.35 -17.59
N PHE A 134 7.77 7.22 -17.26
CA PHE A 134 8.41 6.15 -16.48
C PHE A 134 8.57 4.84 -17.24
N GLY A 135 8.04 4.76 -18.46
CA GLY A 135 7.95 3.51 -19.24
C GLY A 135 6.78 2.64 -18.82
N ALA A 136 6.47 1.61 -19.65
CA ALA A 136 5.35 0.71 -19.41
C ALA A 136 5.48 -0.08 -18.09
N SER A 137 6.70 -0.33 -17.62
CA SER A 137 6.98 -1.07 -16.38
C SER A 137 6.50 -0.37 -15.10
N ILE A 138 6.16 0.94 -15.16
CA ILE A 138 5.57 1.64 -14.00
C ILE A 138 4.28 0.96 -13.53
N TRP A 139 3.53 0.34 -14.46
CA TRP A 139 2.28 -0.36 -14.19
C TRP A 139 2.46 -1.70 -13.46
N GLU A 140 3.69 -2.24 -13.37
CA GLU A 140 4.00 -3.41 -12.54
C GLU A 140 3.85 -3.10 -11.04
N ASN A 141 4.19 -1.87 -10.67
CA ASN A 141 4.12 -1.37 -9.30
C ASN A 141 2.97 -0.37 -9.12
N ALA A 142 1.83 -0.61 -9.78
CA ALA A 142 0.69 0.30 -9.81
C ALA A 142 -0.58 -0.31 -9.20
N LEU A 143 -1.43 0.58 -8.68
CA LEU A 143 -2.80 0.33 -8.25
C LEU A 143 -3.75 1.32 -8.92
N ILE A 144 -4.97 0.88 -9.24
CA ILE A 144 -6.09 1.76 -9.58
C ILE A 144 -6.89 1.97 -8.28
N ILE A 145 -6.90 3.18 -7.75
CA ILE A 145 -7.66 3.53 -6.55
C ILE A 145 -8.97 4.19 -6.96
N PHE A 146 -10.08 3.56 -6.62
CA PHE A 146 -11.41 4.07 -6.86
C PHE A 146 -11.96 4.71 -5.59
N THR A 147 -11.95 6.04 -5.54
CA THR A 147 -12.55 6.82 -4.46
C THR A 147 -14.05 6.95 -4.61
N ARG A 148 -14.72 7.55 -3.62
CA ARG A 148 -16.18 7.75 -3.60
C ARG A 148 -16.99 6.46 -3.72
N ALA A 149 -16.43 5.35 -3.30
CA ALA A 149 -17.13 4.07 -3.31
C ALA A 149 -18.44 4.10 -2.49
N ASP A 150 -18.52 4.97 -1.48
CA ASP A 150 -19.71 5.23 -0.67
C ASP A 150 -20.88 5.89 -1.42
N LYS A 151 -20.64 6.37 -2.65
CA LYS A 151 -21.70 6.96 -3.49
C LYS A 151 -22.35 5.95 -4.43
N VAL A 152 -21.81 4.77 -4.55
CA VAL A 152 -22.36 3.68 -5.35
C VAL A 152 -23.29 2.84 -4.48
N GLY A 153 -24.42 2.40 -5.04
CA GLY A 153 -25.38 1.52 -4.34
C GLY A 153 -24.74 0.16 -3.99
N ALA A 154 -25.18 -0.44 -2.88
CA ALA A 154 -24.64 -1.73 -2.45
C ALA A 154 -24.84 -2.83 -3.50
N ASP A 155 -25.97 -2.82 -4.19
CA ASP A 155 -26.34 -3.81 -5.20
C ASP A 155 -25.50 -3.66 -6.48
N ASP A 156 -25.08 -2.45 -6.81
CA ASP A 156 -24.33 -2.14 -8.03
C ASP A 156 -22.81 -2.13 -7.80
N PHE A 157 -22.36 -2.11 -6.55
CA PHE A 157 -20.97 -1.86 -6.18
C PHE A 157 -19.96 -2.80 -6.88
N GLU A 158 -20.21 -4.11 -6.85
CA GLU A 158 -19.27 -5.09 -7.43
C GLU A 158 -19.28 -5.03 -8.97
N SER A 159 -20.45 -4.77 -9.59
CA SER A 159 -20.55 -4.62 -11.04
C SER A 159 -19.86 -3.33 -11.51
N ASP A 160 -20.09 -2.22 -10.84
CA ASP A 160 -19.50 -0.93 -11.18
C ASP A 160 -17.98 -0.96 -11.00
N LEU A 161 -17.50 -1.56 -9.90
CA LEU A 161 -16.06 -1.74 -9.67
C LEU A 161 -15.41 -2.56 -10.80
N LYS A 162 -16.06 -3.64 -11.22
CA LYS A 162 -15.56 -4.49 -12.31
C LYS A 162 -15.57 -3.74 -13.64
N GLU A 163 -16.67 -3.07 -13.99
CA GLU A 163 -16.81 -2.34 -15.24
C GLU A 163 -15.81 -1.18 -15.29
N ARG A 164 -15.76 -0.36 -14.26
CA ARG A 164 -14.85 0.79 -14.20
C ARG A 164 -13.38 0.35 -14.26
N THR A 165 -13.03 -0.77 -13.61
CA THR A 165 -11.70 -1.38 -13.72
C THR A 165 -11.38 -1.77 -15.16
N GLY A 166 -12.34 -2.39 -15.85
CA GLY A 166 -12.20 -2.76 -17.26
C GLY A 166 -11.89 -1.56 -18.14
N LEU A 167 -12.67 -0.49 -18.00
CA LEU A 167 -12.49 0.75 -18.75
C LEU A 167 -11.11 1.41 -18.55
N ILE A 168 -10.62 1.48 -17.32
CA ILE A 168 -9.29 2.03 -17.03
C ILE A 168 -8.18 1.13 -17.57
N ARG A 169 -8.30 -0.20 -17.38
CA ARG A 169 -7.32 -1.16 -17.92
C ARG A 169 -7.25 -1.16 -19.44
N GLU A 170 -8.37 -0.94 -20.13
CA GLU A 170 -8.40 -0.78 -21.59
C GLU A 170 -7.53 0.40 -22.03
N VAL A 171 -7.62 1.53 -21.33
CA VAL A 171 -6.79 2.69 -21.63
C VAL A 171 -5.31 2.43 -21.30
N ILE A 172 -5.01 1.75 -20.20
CA ILE A 172 -3.64 1.36 -19.87
C ILE A 172 -3.09 0.42 -20.95
N ALA A 173 -3.89 -0.51 -21.45
CA ALA A 173 -3.49 -1.47 -22.48
C ALA A 173 -3.06 -0.80 -23.79
N ALA A 174 -3.61 0.36 -24.12
CA ALA A 174 -3.19 1.13 -25.28
C ALA A 174 -1.72 1.58 -25.25
N TYR A 175 -1.12 1.70 -24.05
CA TYR A 175 0.25 2.18 -23.84
C TYR A 175 1.14 1.13 -23.15
N ALA A 176 0.57 0.20 -22.41
CA ALA A 176 1.27 -0.83 -21.64
C ALA A 176 0.50 -2.17 -21.68
N PRO A 177 0.36 -2.81 -22.86
CA PRO A 177 -0.53 -3.97 -23.06
C PRO A 177 -0.18 -5.18 -22.17
N LEU A 178 1.11 -5.39 -21.89
CA LEU A 178 1.57 -6.51 -21.09
C LEU A 178 1.27 -6.36 -19.59
N HIS A 179 1.00 -5.14 -19.12
CA HIS A 179 0.84 -4.83 -17.69
C HIS A 179 -0.61 -4.56 -17.30
N ALA A 180 -1.44 -4.06 -18.23
CA ALA A 180 -2.77 -3.54 -17.95
C ALA A 180 -3.67 -4.50 -17.16
N THR A 181 -3.70 -5.78 -17.56
CA THR A 181 -4.55 -6.81 -16.93
C THR A 181 -4.20 -7.06 -15.46
N TYR A 182 -2.95 -6.83 -15.09
CA TYR A 182 -2.42 -7.13 -13.76
C TYR A 182 -2.49 -5.96 -12.78
N VAL A 183 -2.89 -4.76 -13.21
CA VAL A 183 -3.05 -3.62 -12.30
C VAL A 183 -4.31 -3.82 -11.46
N PRO A 184 -4.21 -4.07 -10.14
CA PRO A 184 -5.38 -4.35 -9.32
C PRO A 184 -6.16 -3.08 -8.97
N PRO A 185 -7.51 -3.18 -8.88
CA PRO A 185 -8.35 -2.13 -8.34
C PRO A 185 -8.41 -2.18 -6.83
N VAL A 186 -8.55 -1.04 -6.18
CA VAL A 186 -8.90 -0.90 -4.77
C VAL A 186 -9.97 0.18 -4.64
N ALA A 187 -11.15 -0.18 -4.15
CA ALA A 187 -12.18 0.78 -3.80
C ALA A 187 -11.93 1.36 -2.41
N VAL A 188 -12.11 2.67 -2.25
CA VAL A 188 -11.91 3.38 -0.99
C VAL A 188 -13.04 4.39 -0.74
N SER A 189 -13.33 4.65 0.54
CA SER A 189 -14.22 5.72 0.97
C SER A 189 -13.49 6.61 1.96
N ASN A 190 -13.32 7.88 1.60
CA ASN A 190 -12.69 8.85 2.50
C ASN A 190 -13.68 9.48 3.51
N THR A 191 -14.93 8.99 3.55
CA THR A 191 -16.01 9.44 4.43
C THR A 191 -16.54 8.34 5.34
N SER A 192 -16.21 7.08 5.06
CA SER A 192 -16.64 5.90 5.82
C SER A 192 -15.51 4.88 5.93
N ASP A 193 -15.44 4.16 7.03
CA ASP A 193 -14.49 3.05 7.23
C ASP A 193 -14.88 1.81 6.45
N LYS A 194 -16.11 1.75 5.95
CA LYS A 194 -16.67 0.60 5.22
C LYS A 194 -17.14 0.99 3.83
N LEU A 195 -16.97 0.06 2.91
CA LEU A 195 -17.54 0.07 1.57
C LEU A 195 -19.03 -0.32 1.58
N PRO A 196 -19.78 -0.09 0.50
CA PRO A 196 -21.19 -0.49 0.39
C PRO A 196 -21.43 -1.98 0.66
N ASN A 197 -20.49 -2.85 0.35
CA ASN A 197 -20.56 -4.28 0.64
C ASN A 197 -20.21 -4.64 2.10
N GLY A 198 -20.03 -3.66 2.98
CA GLY A 198 -19.72 -3.84 4.40
C GLY A 198 -18.27 -4.11 4.75
N ARG A 199 -17.39 -4.28 3.75
CA ARG A 199 -15.95 -4.55 3.97
C ARG A 199 -15.19 -3.29 4.35
N ALA A 200 -14.22 -3.42 5.27
CA ALA A 200 -13.27 -2.35 5.56
C ALA A 200 -12.28 -2.23 4.40
N TRP A 201 -12.09 -1.01 3.89
CA TRP A 201 -11.26 -0.76 2.70
C TRP A 201 -9.78 -0.53 3.03
N LEU A 202 -9.46 -0.04 4.23
CA LEU A 202 -8.09 0.34 4.58
C LEU A 202 -7.15 -0.88 4.63
N GLY A 203 -7.63 -2.03 5.12
CA GLY A 203 -6.90 -3.29 5.10
C GLY A 203 -6.61 -3.78 3.69
N GLU A 204 -7.57 -3.62 2.75
CA GLU A 204 -7.36 -3.97 1.35
C GLU A 204 -6.35 -3.02 0.68
N LEU A 205 -6.47 -1.71 0.91
CA LEU A 205 -5.51 -0.72 0.40
C LEU A 205 -4.09 -1.04 0.86
N PHE A 206 -3.90 -1.28 2.16
CA PHE A 206 -2.61 -1.67 2.73
C PHE A 206 -2.06 -2.94 2.06
N THR A 207 -2.89 -3.99 1.98
CA THR A 207 -2.49 -5.28 1.40
C THR A 207 -2.06 -5.13 -0.05
N GLN A 208 -2.84 -4.42 -0.86
CA GLN A 208 -2.54 -4.23 -2.27
C GLN A 208 -1.29 -3.35 -2.49
N ILE A 209 -1.10 -2.30 -1.70
CA ILE A 209 0.15 -1.51 -1.75
C ILE A 209 1.34 -2.41 -1.43
N LEU A 210 1.30 -3.17 -0.34
CA LEU A 210 2.39 -4.08 0.05
C LEU A 210 2.74 -5.08 -1.05
N MET A 211 1.73 -5.64 -1.71
CA MET A 211 1.92 -6.59 -2.82
C MET A 211 2.51 -5.94 -4.07
N ARG A 212 2.27 -4.66 -4.28
CA ARG A 212 2.69 -3.90 -5.48
C ARG A 212 3.94 -3.06 -5.30
N LEU A 213 4.38 -2.85 -4.09
CA LEU A 213 5.67 -2.19 -3.85
C LEU A 213 6.81 -2.90 -4.58
N ARG A 214 7.81 -2.14 -4.98
CA ARG A 214 9.07 -2.69 -5.44
C ARG A 214 9.62 -3.68 -4.41
N HIS A 215 10.37 -4.65 -4.91
CA HIS A 215 10.87 -5.77 -4.11
C HIS A 215 11.59 -5.32 -2.82
N ASP A 216 12.48 -4.34 -2.96
CA ASP A 216 13.30 -3.79 -1.87
C ASP A 216 12.51 -2.96 -0.84
N ALA A 217 11.30 -2.50 -1.20
CA ALA A 217 10.46 -1.65 -0.37
C ALA A 217 9.44 -2.43 0.50
N THR A 218 9.14 -3.69 0.16
CA THR A 218 8.06 -4.46 0.80
C THR A 218 8.30 -4.71 2.29
N VAL A 219 9.47 -5.21 2.67
CA VAL A 219 9.82 -5.51 4.08
C VAL A 219 9.94 -4.23 4.90
N PRO A 220 10.65 -3.18 4.46
CA PRO A 220 10.69 -1.90 5.16
C PRO A 220 9.30 -1.26 5.36
N PHE A 221 8.42 -1.33 4.34
CA PHE A 221 7.04 -0.85 4.45
C PHE A 221 6.28 -1.59 5.55
N LEU A 222 6.27 -2.92 5.52
CA LEU A 222 5.59 -3.70 6.54
C LEU A 222 6.12 -3.39 7.94
N HIS A 223 7.44 -3.36 8.10
CA HIS A 223 8.08 -3.08 9.38
C HIS A 223 7.70 -1.70 9.93
N SER A 224 7.62 -0.68 9.07
CA SER A 224 7.23 0.68 9.49
C SER A 224 5.76 0.76 9.93
N MET A 225 4.88 -0.04 9.31
CA MET A 225 3.44 -0.05 9.59
C MET A 225 3.01 -1.05 10.69
N ARG A 226 3.97 -1.76 11.31
CA ARG A 226 3.70 -2.85 12.27
C ARG A 226 2.82 -2.47 13.46
N GLN A 227 2.88 -1.21 13.90
CA GLN A 227 2.05 -0.73 15.02
C GLN A 227 0.61 -0.40 14.60
N ASP A 228 0.42 -0.07 13.33
CA ASP A 228 -0.88 0.28 12.76
C ASP A 228 -1.67 -0.95 12.32
N VAL A 229 -0.99 -2.05 11.99
CA VAL A 229 -1.59 -3.26 11.43
C VAL A 229 -1.83 -4.29 12.53
N GLY A 230 -3.08 -4.75 12.64
CA GLY A 230 -3.48 -5.83 13.54
C GLY A 230 -3.13 -7.20 12.97
N ILE A 231 -1.85 -7.60 13.02
CA ILE A 231 -1.45 -8.97 12.73
C ILE A 231 -1.06 -9.64 14.04
N ASP A 232 -1.84 -10.68 14.42
CA ASP A 232 -1.58 -11.59 15.54
C ASP A 232 -0.72 -11.03 16.69
N ARG A 233 -1.19 -9.99 17.38
CA ARG A 233 -0.70 -9.73 18.73
C ARG A 233 -1.17 -10.93 19.57
N PRO A 234 -0.27 -11.66 20.26
CA PRO A 234 -0.71 -12.64 21.25
C PRO A 234 -1.66 -11.89 22.19
N LYS A 235 -2.89 -12.40 22.35
CA LYS A 235 -3.84 -11.83 23.30
C LYS A 235 -3.08 -11.68 24.61
N ALA A 236 -2.87 -10.43 25.06
CA ALA A 236 -2.34 -10.18 26.38
C ALA A 236 -3.24 -10.94 27.34
N GLU A 237 -2.70 -11.97 27.99
CA GLU A 237 -3.42 -12.67 29.03
C GLU A 237 -3.84 -11.61 30.05
N THR A 238 -5.12 -11.32 30.09
CA THR A 238 -5.72 -10.52 31.17
C THR A 238 -5.50 -11.33 32.43
N LYS A 239 -4.42 -11.03 33.16
CA LYS A 239 -4.29 -11.51 34.53
C LYS A 239 -5.54 -11.06 35.28
N PRO A 240 -6.28 -11.97 35.91
CA PRO A 240 -7.41 -11.56 36.74
C PRO A 240 -6.85 -10.65 37.85
N SER A 241 -7.36 -9.42 37.90
CA SER A 241 -7.01 -8.51 38.99
C SER A 241 -7.53 -9.14 40.28
N SER A 242 -6.63 -9.63 41.13
CA SER A 242 -6.95 -9.92 42.50
C SER A 242 -7.34 -8.59 43.16
N ARG A 243 -8.61 -8.46 43.47
CA ARG A 243 -9.13 -7.42 44.35
C ARG A 243 -8.45 -7.63 45.70
N ALA A 244 -7.54 -6.75 46.04
CA ALA A 244 -7.21 -6.45 47.42
C ALA A 244 -8.08 -5.25 47.80
N GLU A 245 -8.99 -5.46 48.76
CA GLU A 245 -9.74 -4.41 49.45
C GLU A 245 -8.76 -3.74 50.40
N ASP A 246 -8.48 -2.46 50.21
CA ASP A 246 -7.91 -1.62 51.26
C ASP A 246 -8.85 -0.44 51.50
N PRO A 247 -9.17 -0.16 52.80
CA PRO A 247 -10.03 0.97 53.19
C PRO A 247 -9.14 2.22 53.43
N GLU A 248 -9.68 3.35 53.07
CA GLU A 248 -9.33 4.70 53.47
C GLU A 248 -8.81 5.62 52.37
N GLY A 249 -9.57 6.69 52.23
CA GLY A 249 -9.59 7.64 51.17
C GLY A 249 -8.37 8.53 51.03
N GLU A 250 -8.00 8.71 49.79
CA GLU A 250 -7.37 9.93 49.26
C GLU A 250 -7.64 10.01 47.76
N THR A 251 -8.29 11.11 47.35
CA THR A 251 -8.57 11.48 45.97
C THR A 251 -7.24 11.73 45.21
N LYS A 252 -6.74 10.72 44.55
CA LYS A 252 -5.70 10.88 43.52
C LYS A 252 -6.35 10.82 42.13
N GLN A 253 -6.20 11.89 41.39
CA GLN A 253 -6.53 12.01 39.98
C GLN A 253 -5.98 10.80 39.23
N THR A 254 -6.86 9.90 38.82
CA THR A 254 -6.55 8.77 37.94
C THR A 254 -6.20 9.30 36.56
N ARG A 255 -4.89 9.23 36.22
CA ARG A 255 -4.48 9.20 34.82
C ARG A 255 -5.18 7.99 34.19
N SER A 256 -6.10 8.26 33.28
CA SER A 256 -6.74 7.25 32.46
C SER A 256 -5.65 6.48 31.71
N GLY A 257 -5.36 5.25 32.13
CA GLY A 257 -4.59 4.30 31.37
C GLY A 257 -5.40 3.97 30.11
N ALA A 258 -4.99 4.51 28.94
CA ALA A 258 -5.50 4.06 27.68
C ALA A 258 -5.20 2.57 27.57
N GLY A 259 -6.25 1.75 27.46
CA GLY A 259 -6.11 0.34 27.10
C GLY A 259 -5.39 0.23 25.75
N PRO A 260 -4.86 -0.95 25.37
CA PRO A 260 -4.18 -1.11 24.10
C PRO A 260 -5.09 -0.64 22.99
N GLU A 261 -4.70 0.45 22.32
CA GLU A 261 -5.40 1.02 21.19
C GLU A 261 -5.57 -0.05 20.11
N LYS A 262 -6.79 -0.23 19.61
CA LYS A 262 -7.05 -1.17 18.51
C LYS A 262 -6.16 -0.78 17.33
N PRO A 263 -5.59 -1.75 16.60
CA PRO A 263 -4.84 -1.44 15.40
C PRO A 263 -5.73 -0.68 14.42
N ARG A 264 -5.17 0.35 13.80
CA ARG A 264 -5.89 1.22 12.86
C ARG A 264 -6.25 0.51 11.55
N ILE A 265 -5.42 -0.47 11.16
CA ILE A 265 -5.57 -1.28 9.95
C ILE A 265 -5.87 -2.72 10.35
N ASP A 266 -7.12 -3.14 10.21
CA ASP A 266 -7.53 -4.51 10.44
C ASP A 266 -7.42 -5.33 9.16
N LEU A 267 -6.67 -6.44 9.22
CA LEU A 267 -6.55 -7.40 8.14
C LEU A 267 -7.41 -8.62 8.40
N ASN A 268 -8.24 -9.00 7.45
CA ASN A 268 -8.92 -10.28 7.51
C ASN A 268 -7.94 -11.45 7.25
N LYS A 269 -8.36 -12.70 7.50
CA LYS A 269 -7.50 -13.88 7.36
C LYS A 269 -6.87 -14.01 5.96
N GLU A 270 -7.64 -13.74 4.92
CA GLU A 270 -7.15 -13.81 3.53
C GLU A 270 -6.04 -12.75 3.28
N GLN A 271 -6.24 -11.53 3.75
CA GLN A 271 -5.26 -10.45 3.66
C GLN A 271 -3.99 -10.77 4.44
N GLN A 272 -4.13 -11.31 5.65
CA GLN A 272 -2.98 -11.76 6.45
C GLN A 272 -2.15 -12.82 5.72
N GLU A 273 -2.80 -13.80 5.11
CA GLU A 273 -2.10 -14.85 4.34
C GLU A 273 -1.42 -14.28 3.08
N LYS A 274 -2.07 -13.35 2.37
CA LYS A 274 -1.46 -12.65 1.22
C LYS A 274 -0.22 -11.84 1.65
N VAL A 275 -0.31 -11.11 2.75
CA VAL A 275 0.81 -10.35 3.32
C VAL A 275 1.96 -11.28 3.69
N LYS A 276 1.69 -12.34 4.47
CA LYS A 276 2.69 -13.33 4.88
C LYS A 276 3.39 -13.93 3.65
N LYS A 277 2.62 -14.44 2.70
CA LYS A 277 3.16 -15.03 1.48
C LYS A 277 4.04 -14.05 0.71
N THR A 278 3.54 -12.83 0.47
CA THR A 278 4.29 -11.81 -0.28
C THR A 278 5.62 -11.48 0.38
N VAL A 279 5.62 -11.29 1.69
CA VAL A 279 6.84 -10.97 2.45
C VAL A 279 7.84 -12.11 2.39
N TRP A 280 7.39 -13.35 2.55
CA TRP A 280 8.24 -14.54 2.42
C TRP A 280 8.85 -14.66 1.03
N ASP A 281 8.04 -14.49 -0.02
CA ASP A 281 8.52 -14.52 -1.40
C ASP A 281 9.61 -13.43 -1.62
N ARG A 282 9.45 -12.26 -1.00
CA ARG A 282 10.45 -11.17 -1.08
C ARG A 282 11.73 -11.49 -0.30
N ILE A 283 11.65 -12.09 0.88
CA ILE A 283 12.81 -12.49 1.68
C ILE A 283 13.61 -13.59 0.98
N LEU A 284 12.91 -14.62 0.45
CA LEU A 284 13.55 -15.75 -0.20
C LEU A 284 14.18 -15.38 -1.54
N ASN A 285 13.52 -14.53 -2.33
CA ASN A 285 13.97 -14.12 -3.66
C ASN A 285 14.83 -12.84 -3.65
N GLY A 286 15.38 -12.45 -2.52
CA GLY A 286 16.10 -11.21 -2.25
C GLY A 286 16.91 -10.62 -3.40
N ALA A 287 17.14 -9.32 -3.40
CA ALA A 287 17.61 -8.47 -4.49
C ALA A 287 18.90 -8.89 -5.25
N ALA A 288 19.67 -9.86 -4.71
CA ALA A 288 20.86 -10.39 -5.36
C ALA A 288 20.60 -11.58 -6.30
N ALA A 289 19.42 -12.19 -6.28
CA ALA A 289 19.08 -13.40 -7.02
C ALA A 289 18.27 -13.16 -8.31
N GLY A 290 17.93 -11.92 -8.61
CA GLY A 290 17.01 -11.56 -9.70
C GLY A 290 17.45 -11.92 -11.11
N ALA A 291 18.70 -12.31 -11.35
CA ALA A 291 19.19 -12.62 -12.70
C ALA A 291 19.60 -14.09 -12.92
N THR A 292 19.89 -14.87 -11.90
CA THR A 292 20.48 -16.22 -12.10
C THR A 292 19.71 -17.38 -11.50
N LEU A 293 18.77 -17.18 -10.58
CA LEU A 293 17.97 -18.23 -9.96
C LEU A 293 16.59 -18.45 -10.60
N GLY A 294 16.05 -17.50 -11.33
CA GLY A 294 14.78 -17.65 -12.06
C GLY A 294 14.81 -18.78 -13.11
N ALA A 295 15.97 -19.16 -13.60
CA ALA A 295 16.15 -20.23 -14.56
C ALA A 295 16.27 -21.65 -13.93
N LYS A 296 16.48 -21.77 -12.62
CA LYS A 296 16.68 -23.07 -11.94
C LYS A 296 15.51 -23.55 -11.08
N ILE A 297 14.52 -22.73 -10.78
CA ILE A 297 13.37 -23.08 -9.90
C ILE A 297 12.06 -23.25 -10.69
N GLY A 298 12.15 -23.61 -11.96
CA GLY A 298 11.00 -24.04 -12.79
C GLY A 298 10.52 -25.47 -12.53
N LYS A 299 10.79 -26.06 -11.36
CA LYS A 299 10.26 -27.37 -10.98
C LYS A 299 9.23 -27.24 -9.87
N PRO A 300 8.10 -27.98 -9.94
CA PRO A 300 6.97 -27.81 -9.03
C PRO A 300 7.37 -28.08 -7.58
N LEU A 301 6.99 -27.18 -6.70
CA LEU A 301 7.19 -27.12 -5.24
C LEU A 301 6.48 -28.26 -4.46
N GLY A 302 6.52 -29.52 -4.93
CA GLY A 302 5.75 -30.61 -4.34
C GLY A 302 6.14 -31.01 -2.91
N LYS A 303 7.41 -31.02 -2.54
CA LYS A 303 7.86 -31.39 -1.19
C LYS A 303 8.45 -30.23 -0.38
N PHE A 304 8.85 -29.15 -1.04
CA PHE A 304 9.33 -27.93 -0.40
C PHE A 304 8.17 -27.07 0.15
N GLY A 305 7.00 -27.12 -0.49
CA GLY A 305 5.79 -26.42 -0.03
C GLY A 305 5.24 -26.94 1.29
N GLU A 306 5.32 -28.26 1.53
CA GLU A 306 4.85 -28.87 2.79
C GLU A 306 5.81 -28.60 3.96
N SER A 307 7.11 -28.61 3.72
CA SER A 307 8.11 -28.26 4.75
C SER A 307 8.16 -26.76 5.04
N ILE A 308 7.90 -25.89 4.04
CA ILE A 308 7.74 -24.44 4.25
C ILE A 308 6.44 -24.16 5.01
N GLY A 309 5.33 -24.87 4.71
CA GLY A 309 4.07 -24.73 5.45
C GLY A 309 4.20 -25.10 6.93
N ALA A 310 4.92 -26.16 7.25
CA ALA A 310 5.21 -26.58 8.64
C ALA A 310 6.24 -25.68 9.30
N ALA A 311 7.26 -25.22 8.57
CA ALA A 311 8.26 -24.27 9.05
C ALA A 311 7.68 -22.86 9.23
N VAL A 312 6.79 -22.40 8.32
CA VAL A 312 6.05 -21.14 8.43
C VAL A 312 5.11 -21.16 9.65
N GLY A 313 4.54 -22.32 10.01
CA GLY A 313 3.75 -22.48 11.24
C GLY A 313 4.61 -22.38 12.51
N ALA A 314 5.80 -22.98 12.52
CA ALA A 314 6.71 -22.97 13.66
C ALA A 314 7.63 -21.73 13.70
N ILE A 315 8.07 -21.25 12.54
CA ILE A 315 8.95 -20.07 12.38
C ILE A 315 8.10 -18.80 12.33
N GLY A 316 6.85 -18.87 11.82
CA GLY A 316 5.94 -17.73 11.68
C GLY A 316 5.65 -17.06 13.03
N GLY A 317 5.58 -17.83 14.13
CA GLY A 317 5.47 -17.25 15.46
C GLY A 317 6.73 -16.52 15.92
N GLY A 318 7.93 -16.97 15.51
CA GLY A 318 9.20 -16.36 15.92
C GLY A 318 9.63 -15.20 15.02
N LEU A 319 9.67 -15.40 13.71
CA LEU A 319 10.22 -14.41 12.76
C LEU A 319 9.20 -13.34 12.39
N LEU A 320 7.92 -13.70 12.24
CA LEU A 320 6.84 -12.72 12.08
C LEU A 320 6.59 -11.97 13.39
N GLY A 321 6.71 -12.63 14.57
CA GLY A 321 6.69 -11.96 15.87
C GLY A 321 7.83 -10.96 16.07
N TRP A 322 8.91 -11.06 15.28
CA TRP A 322 9.99 -10.06 15.29
C TRP A 322 9.72 -8.93 14.26
N LEU A 323 9.03 -9.22 13.17
CA LEU A 323 8.60 -8.22 12.17
C LEU A 323 7.38 -7.41 12.68
N PHE A 324 6.58 -7.97 13.55
CA PHE A 324 5.40 -7.41 14.19
C PHE A 324 5.57 -7.31 15.70
#